data_9adbef95d29d9a3e98b617182bfa686b
#
_entry.id   9adbef95d29d9a3e98b617182bfa686b
#
_cell.length_a   1.000
_cell.length_b   1.000
_cell.length_c   1.000
_cell.angle_alpha   90.00
_cell.angle_beta   90.00
_cell.angle_gamma   90.00
#
_symmetry.space_group_name_H-M   'P 1'
#
loop_
_entity.id
_entity.type
_entity.pdbx_description
1 polymer ?
#
loop_
_entity_poly.entity_id
_entity_poly.type
_entity_poly.pdbx_seq_one_letter_code
_entity_poly.pdbx_strand_id
1 'polypeptide(L)'
;MTENTDARHGTNEGALWGGRFAGGPSEALAALSKSTHFDWRLAPYDIAGSRAHARVLHTAGLLSADDLDGMIAALDRLEADVRSGAYTPAASDEDVHGSLERGLIERAGPELGGRLRAGRSRNDQVATLGRMFLRDHARIIARGVIATVDA
;
A
#
# COMPACT_ATOMS: atom_id res chain seq x y z
N MET A 1 -0.72 49.51 3.83
CA MET A 1 -0.92 48.48 2.78
C MET A 1 0.06 47.37 3.09
N THR A 2 -0.40 46.37 3.78
CA THR A 2 0.37 45.18 4.14
C THR A 2 -0.25 44.00 3.38
N GLU A 3 0.45 43.56 2.34
CA GLU A 3 0.09 42.38 1.57
C GLU A 3 0.30 41.13 2.46
N ASN A 4 -0.79 40.47 2.72
CA ASN A 4 -0.85 39.18 3.41
C ASN A 4 -0.56 38.10 2.37
N THR A 5 0.69 37.60 2.35
CA THR A 5 1.08 36.44 1.53
C THR A 5 0.80 35.17 2.33
N ASP A 6 -0.44 34.74 2.28
CA ASP A 6 -0.85 33.44 2.80
C ASP A 6 -0.35 32.36 1.84
N ALA A 7 0.89 31.93 2.04
CA ALA A 7 1.50 30.82 1.32
C ALA A 7 0.85 29.51 1.82
N ARG A 8 -0.09 29.01 1.03
CA ARG A 8 -0.73 27.70 1.20
C ARG A 8 0.35 26.62 1.28
N HIS A 9 0.63 26.15 2.47
CA HIS A 9 1.33 24.91 2.71
C HIS A 9 0.41 23.77 2.22
N GLY A 10 0.56 23.37 0.97
CA GLY A 10 0.05 22.10 0.49
C GLY A 10 0.82 21.02 1.22
N THR A 11 0.19 20.38 2.19
CA THR A 11 0.74 19.22 2.89
C THR A 11 0.87 18.07 1.88
N ASN A 12 2.09 17.84 1.44
CA ASN A 12 2.48 16.70 0.61
C ASN A 12 2.68 15.46 1.53
N GLU A 13 1.70 15.24 2.43
CA GLU A 13 1.68 14.15 3.38
C GLU A 13 1.36 12.86 2.60
N GLY A 14 2.37 12.08 2.31
CA GLY A 14 2.25 10.77 1.67
C GLY A 14 3.24 10.51 0.54
N ALA A 15 3.87 11.53 -0.03
CA ALA A 15 4.90 11.31 -1.03
C ALA A 15 6.24 10.92 -0.36
N LEU A 16 6.91 9.89 -0.87
CA LEU A 16 8.24 9.44 -0.42
C LEU A 16 9.28 10.58 -0.37
N TRP A 17 9.06 11.67 -1.07
CA TRP A 17 9.94 12.82 -1.24
C TRP A 17 9.46 14.10 -0.51
N GLY A 18 8.34 14.05 0.20
CA GLY A 18 7.62 15.22 0.72
C GLY A 18 8.35 16.05 1.77
N GLY A 19 9.40 15.54 2.41
CA GLY A 19 10.11 16.26 3.47
C GLY A 19 11.29 17.13 3.02
N ARG A 20 11.76 17.02 1.77
CA ARG A 20 12.98 17.70 1.29
C ARG A 20 12.74 18.81 0.27
N PHE A 21 11.58 18.86 -0.34
CA PHE A 21 11.28 19.80 -1.42
C PHE A 21 10.07 20.66 -1.06
N ALA A 22 10.17 21.96 -1.30
CA ALA A 22 9.08 22.90 -1.08
C ALA A 22 7.94 22.77 -2.11
N GLY A 23 8.14 21.96 -3.17
CA GLY A 23 7.13 21.64 -4.19
C GLY A 23 7.13 20.16 -4.53
N GLY A 24 6.01 19.65 -5.00
CA GLY A 24 5.90 18.29 -5.52
C GLY A 24 6.70 18.06 -6.81
N PRO A 25 6.79 16.81 -7.31
CA PRO A 25 7.41 16.51 -8.58
C PRO A 25 6.72 17.30 -9.73
N SER A 26 7.45 17.58 -10.80
CA SER A 26 6.83 18.17 -11.99
C SER A 26 5.75 17.21 -12.53
N GLU A 27 4.76 17.74 -13.23
CA GLU A 27 3.67 16.93 -13.80
C GLU A 27 4.19 15.80 -14.69
N ALA A 28 5.23 16.07 -15.49
CA ALA A 28 5.86 15.05 -16.33
C ALA A 28 6.54 13.93 -15.50
N LEU A 29 7.21 14.29 -14.39
CA LEU A 29 7.82 13.31 -13.51
C LEU A 29 6.76 12.51 -12.76
N ALA A 30 5.70 13.16 -12.28
CA ALA A 30 4.59 12.47 -11.61
C ALA A 30 3.90 11.48 -12.56
N ALA A 31 3.65 11.87 -13.82
CA ALA A 31 3.06 10.98 -14.82
C ALA A 31 3.97 9.78 -15.14
N LEU A 32 5.29 9.97 -15.16
CA LEU A 32 6.25 8.89 -15.42
C LEU A 32 6.41 7.94 -14.23
N SER A 33 6.26 8.44 -13.00
CA SER A 33 6.44 7.66 -11.77
C SER A 33 5.20 6.88 -11.35
N LYS A 34 4.02 7.25 -11.84
CA LYS A 34 2.74 6.68 -11.41
C LYS A 34 2.56 5.28 -11.98
N SER A 35 2.32 4.29 -11.10
CA SER A 35 2.15 2.89 -11.46
C SER A 35 0.80 2.28 -11.09
N THR A 36 -0.07 3.02 -10.38
CA THR A 36 -1.36 2.51 -9.88
C THR A 36 -2.25 1.89 -10.96
N HIS A 37 -2.15 2.32 -12.22
CA HIS A 37 -2.94 1.80 -13.34
C HIS A 37 -2.59 0.37 -13.75
N PHE A 38 -1.42 -0.15 -13.36
CA PHE A 38 -1.03 -1.54 -13.65
C PHE A 38 -0.67 -2.33 -12.39
N ASP A 39 -0.17 -1.70 -11.32
CA ASP A 39 0.26 -2.40 -10.11
C ASP A 39 -0.88 -2.65 -9.11
N TRP A 40 -2.06 -2.05 -9.29
CA TRP A 40 -3.22 -2.27 -8.42
C TRP A 40 -3.61 -3.74 -8.28
N ARG A 41 -3.29 -4.56 -9.30
CA ARG A 41 -3.45 -6.02 -9.25
C ARG A 41 -2.67 -6.71 -8.13
N LEU A 42 -1.69 -6.03 -7.54
CA LEU A 42 -0.89 -6.52 -6.41
C LEU A 42 -1.54 -6.24 -5.06
N ALA A 43 -2.63 -5.46 -5.00
CA ALA A 43 -3.27 -5.07 -3.74
C ALA A 43 -3.62 -6.26 -2.82
N PRO A 44 -4.19 -7.39 -3.29
CA PRO A 44 -4.48 -8.53 -2.43
C PRO A 44 -3.22 -9.14 -1.81
N TYR A 45 -2.12 -9.18 -2.55
CA TYR A 45 -0.84 -9.71 -2.09
C TYR A 45 -0.19 -8.78 -1.07
N ASP A 46 -0.30 -7.46 -1.27
CA ASP A 46 0.22 -6.48 -0.31
C ASP A 46 -0.51 -6.56 1.03
N ILE A 47 -1.83 -6.63 1.01
CA ILE A 47 -2.63 -6.77 2.23
C ILE A 47 -2.27 -8.09 2.95
N ALA A 48 -2.12 -9.21 2.21
CA ALA A 48 -1.70 -10.49 2.79
C ALA A 48 -0.27 -10.40 3.38
N GLY A 49 0.66 -9.79 2.67
CA GLY A 49 2.02 -9.52 3.15
C GLY A 49 2.06 -8.59 4.37
N SER A 50 1.21 -7.58 4.40
CA SER A 50 1.07 -6.64 5.50
C SER A 50 0.54 -7.32 6.77
N ARG A 51 -0.41 -8.25 6.67
CA ARG A 51 -0.85 -9.08 7.81
C ARG A 51 0.28 -9.94 8.37
N ALA A 52 1.07 -10.56 7.48
CA ALA A 52 2.22 -11.35 7.91
C ALA A 52 3.27 -10.47 8.63
N HIS A 53 3.55 -9.30 8.09
CA HIS A 53 4.49 -8.35 8.68
C HIS A 53 4.02 -7.83 10.05
N ALA A 54 2.73 -7.51 10.20
CA ALA A 54 2.16 -7.10 11.50
C ALA A 54 2.38 -8.19 12.58
N ARG A 55 2.22 -9.48 12.23
CA ARG A 55 2.50 -10.58 13.15
C ARG A 55 3.98 -10.68 13.50
N VAL A 56 4.88 -10.43 12.55
CA VAL A 56 6.33 -10.36 12.81
C VAL A 56 6.66 -9.22 13.76
N LEU A 57 6.08 -8.04 13.57
CA LEU A 57 6.28 -6.90 14.47
C LEU A 57 5.78 -7.20 15.89
N HIS A 58 4.66 -7.89 16.04
CA HIS A 58 4.17 -8.35 17.34
C HIS A 58 5.12 -9.36 17.97
N THR A 59 5.58 -10.37 17.22
CA THR A 59 6.54 -11.36 17.71
C THR A 59 7.87 -10.71 18.15
N ALA A 60 8.27 -9.64 17.47
CA ALA A 60 9.45 -8.84 17.81
C ALA A 60 9.24 -7.86 19.00
N GLY A 61 8.03 -7.82 19.58
CA GLY A 61 7.68 -6.92 20.68
C GLY A 61 7.50 -5.46 20.28
N LEU A 62 7.34 -5.17 18.99
CA LEU A 62 7.12 -3.81 18.46
C LEU A 62 5.64 -3.44 18.38
N LEU A 63 4.75 -4.40 18.45
CA LEU A 63 3.30 -4.24 18.59
C LEU A 63 2.81 -5.02 19.80
N SER A 64 1.91 -4.44 20.59
CA SER A 64 1.15 -5.17 21.60
C SER A 64 0.16 -6.15 20.96
N ALA A 65 -0.49 -7.00 21.74
CA ALA A 65 -1.57 -7.86 21.25
C ALA A 65 -2.74 -7.02 20.72
N ASP A 66 -3.15 -5.99 21.47
CA ASP A 66 -4.24 -5.10 21.08
C ASP A 66 -3.90 -4.30 19.80
N ASP A 67 -2.65 -3.85 19.65
CA ASP A 67 -2.18 -3.21 18.42
C ASP A 67 -2.25 -4.16 17.22
N LEU A 68 -1.84 -5.42 17.40
CA LEU A 68 -1.93 -6.43 16.35
C LEU A 68 -3.38 -6.67 15.93
N ASP A 69 -4.28 -6.88 16.89
CA ASP A 69 -5.69 -7.12 16.62
C ASP A 69 -6.33 -5.93 15.90
N GLY A 70 -6.05 -4.70 16.34
CA GLY A 70 -6.49 -3.48 15.69
C GLY A 70 -5.95 -3.33 14.26
N MET A 71 -4.68 -3.67 14.04
CA MET A 71 -4.03 -3.64 12.73
C MET A 71 -4.65 -4.67 11.78
N ILE A 72 -4.85 -5.90 12.22
CA ILE A 72 -5.47 -6.97 11.43
C ILE A 72 -6.91 -6.59 11.07
N ALA A 73 -7.71 -6.11 12.03
CA ALA A 73 -9.08 -5.67 11.77
C ALA A 73 -9.15 -4.52 10.74
N ALA A 74 -8.18 -3.58 10.77
CA ALA A 74 -8.11 -2.49 9.79
C ALA A 74 -7.73 -3.01 8.39
N LEU A 75 -6.79 -3.96 8.29
CA LEU A 75 -6.42 -4.61 7.03
C LEU A 75 -7.57 -5.45 6.46
N ASP A 76 -8.38 -6.10 7.29
CA ASP A 76 -9.55 -6.86 6.86
C ASP A 76 -10.63 -5.95 6.27
N ARG A 77 -10.88 -4.79 6.90
CA ARG A 77 -11.79 -3.77 6.35
C ARG A 77 -11.27 -3.21 5.02
N LEU A 78 -9.97 -2.90 4.96
CA LEU A 78 -9.35 -2.41 3.73
C LEU A 78 -9.47 -3.43 2.59
N GLU A 79 -9.23 -4.72 2.87
CA GLU A 79 -9.39 -5.78 1.85
C GLU A 79 -10.83 -5.89 1.35
N ALA A 80 -11.80 -5.82 2.25
CA ALA A 80 -13.21 -5.84 1.88
C ALA A 80 -13.58 -4.67 0.96
N ASP A 81 -13.09 -3.47 1.28
CA ASP A 81 -13.34 -2.26 0.50
C ASP A 81 -12.64 -2.30 -0.87
N VAL A 82 -11.40 -2.80 -0.93
CA VAL A 82 -10.68 -3.02 -2.20
C VAL A 82 -11.42 -4.04 -3.07
N ARG A 83 -11.89 -5.14 -2.49
CA ARG A 83 -12.60 -6.20 -3.21
C ARG A 83 -13.95 -5.75 -3.74
N SER A 84 -14.67 -4.92 -3.01
CA SER A 84 -15.95 -4.35 -3.42
C SER A 84 -15.82 -3.17 -4.38
N GLY A 85 -14.62 -2.61 -4.55
CA GLY A 85 -14.38 -1.38 -5.30
C GLY A 85 -14.73 -0.10 -4.52
N ALA A 86 -15.07 -0.21 -3.23
CA ALA A 86 -15.31 0.95 -2.37
C ALA A 86 -14.04 1.74 -2.06
N TYR A 87 -12.87 1.09 -2.14
CA TYR A 87 -11.58 1.71 -2.03
C TYR A 87 -10.76 1.53 -3.31
N THR A 88 -10.33 2.66 -3.88
CA THR A 88 -9.51 2.73 -5.10
C THR A 88 -8.36 3.71 -4.92
N PRO A 89 -7.31 3.62 -5.74
CA PRO A 89 -6.23 4.60 -5.71
C PRO A 89 -6.73 6.02 -5.95
N ALA A 90 -6.24 6.96 -5.17
CA ALA A 90 -6.48 8.38 -5.39
C ALA A 90 -5.57 8.92 -6.52
N ALA A 91 -5.93 10.09 -7.05
CA ALA A 91 -5.13 10.75 -8.07
C ALA A 91 -3.70 11.10 -7.58
N SER A 92 -3.54 11.29 -6.27
CA SER A 92 -2.27 11.59 -5.60
C SER A 92 -1.40 10.35 -5.33
N ASP A 93 -1.96 9.14 -5.42
CA ASP A 93 -1.21 7.92 -5.12
C ASP A 93 -0.26 7.58 -6.27
N GLU A 94 1.00 7.33 -5.97
CA GLU A 94 2.04 6.98 -6.95
C GLU A 94 2.00 5.49 -7.29
N ASP A 95 1.87 4.64 -6.27
CA ASP A 95 1.89 3.18 -6.38
C ASP A 95 0.82 2.52 -5.49
N VAL A 96 0.60 1.21 -5.70
CA VAL A 96 -0.33 0.40 -4.91
C VAL A 96 0.02 0.42 -3.41
N HIS A 97 1.30 0.45 -3.09
CA HIS A 97 1.78 0.36 -1.71
C HIS A 97 1.45 1.63 -0.93
N GLY A 98 1.71 2.81 -1.51
CA GLY A 98 1.35 4.11 -0.92
C GLY A 98 -0.16 4.26 -0.76
N SER A 99 -0.92 3.84 -1.78
CA SER A 99 -2.38 3.83 -1.70
C SER A 99 -2.89 2.96 -0.54
N LEU A 100 -2.42 1.72 -0.41
CA LEU A 100 -2.85 0.81 0.65
C LEU A 100 -2.38 1.28 2.04
N GLU A 101 -1.20 1.89 2.14
CA GLU A 101 -0.74 2.50 3.39
C GLU A 101 -1.66 3.64 3.83
N ARG A 102 -2.03 4.54 2.92
CA ARG A 102 -3.02 5.59 3.17
C ARG A 102 -4.35 4.98 3.63
N GLY A 103 -4.86 3.98 2.90
CA GLY A 103 -6.10 3.29 3.24
C GLY A 103 -6.06 2.60 4.61
N LEU A 104 -4.91 2.07 5.02
CA LEU A 104 -4.71 1.51 6.36
C LEU A 104 -4.74 2.62 7.43
N ILE A 105 -4.02 3.71 7.20
CA ILE A 105 -3.98 4.85 8.14
C ILE A 105 -5.37 5.45 8.35
N GLU A 106 -6.17 5.57 7.30
CA GLU A 106 -7.56 6.04 7.39
C GLU A 106 -8.44 5.14 8.30
N ARG A 107 -8.14 3.84 8.41
CA ARG A 107 -8.92 2.85 9.17
C ARG A 107 -8.37 2.56 10.56
N ALA A 108 -7.06 2.61 10.72
CA ALA A 108 -6.37 2.30 11.98
C ALA A 108 -5.96 3.56 12.77
N GLY A 109 -6.02 4.72 12.14
CA GLY A 109 -5.44 5.96 12.64
C GLY A 109 -3.94 6.08 12.35
N PRO A 110 -3.38 7.29 12.37
CA PRO A 110 -2.00 7.55 11.95
C PRO A 110 -0.97 6.89 12.88
N GLU A 111 -1.27 6.79 14.17
CA GLU A 111 -0.36 6.21 15.15
C GLU A 111 -0.20 4.70 14.93
N LEU A 112 -1.29 3.95 14.89
CA LEU A 112 -1.24 2.50 14.71
C LEU A 112 -0.89 2.13 13.28
N GLY A 113 -1.55 2.73 12.27
CA GLY A 113 -1.31 2.43 10.85
C GLY A 113 0.12 2.71 10.42
N GLY A 114 0.72 3.80 10.93
CA GLY A 114 2.12 4.16 10.64
C GLY A 114 3.15 3.16 11.17
N ARG A 115 2.84 2.42 12.24
CA ARG A 115 3.76 1.42 12.82
C ARG A 115 4.04 0.24 11.88
N LEU A 116 3.17 -0.03 10.91
CA LEU A 116 3.38 -1.11 9.93
C LEU A 116 4.65 -0.92 9.09
N ARG A 117 5.18 0.31 9.00
CA ARG A 117 6.44 0.59 8.27
C ARG A 117 7.69 0.16 9.02
N ALA A 118 7.59 -0.14 10.33
CA ALA A 118 8.75 -0.49 11.13
C ALA A 118 9.47 -1.72 10.55
N GLY A 119 10.80 -1.61 10.36
CA GLY A 119 11.64 -2.68 9.83
C GLY A 119 11.30 -3.16 8.41
N ARG A 120 10.49 -2.42 7.64
CA ARG A 120 10.07 -2.79 6.29
C ARG A 120 10.72 -1.90 5.24
N SER A 121 11.44 -2.50 4.29
CA SER A 121 11.91 -1.82 3.10
C SER A 121 10.91 -1.99 1.95
N ARG A 122 10.76 -0.98 1.10
CA ARG A 122 9.93 -1.08 -0.10
C ARG A 122 10.45 -2.18 -1.04
N ASN A 123 11.75 -2.40 -1.09
CA ASN A 123 12.37 -3.39 -1.97
C ASN A 123 12.01 -4.84 -1.60
N ASP A 124 12.05 -5.19 -0.31
CA ASP A 124 11.66 -6.53 0.15
C ASP A 124 10.15 -6.75 0.04
N GLN A 125 9.35 -5.70 0.29
CA GLN A 125 7.92 -5.71 0.03
C GLN A 125 7.62 -6.05 -1.43
N VAL A 126 8.12 -5.28 -2.38
CA VAL A 126 7.90 -5.47 -3.83
C VAL A 126 8.37 -6.86 -4.29
N ALA A 127 9.58 -7.29 -3.86
CA ALA A 127 10.10 -8.60 -4.22
C ALA A 127 9.23 -9.76 -3.70
N THR A 128 8.70 -9.64 -2.50
CA THR A 128 7.79 -10.63 -1.91
C THR A 128 6.48 -10.70 -2.67
N LEU A 129 5.87 -9.55 -2.94
CA LEU A 129 4.58 -9.48 -3.66
C LEU A 129 4.70 -10.00 -5.09
N GLY A 130 5.78 -9.64 -5.80
CA GLY A 130 6.07 -10.17 -7.13
C GLY A 130 6.15 -11.69 -7.14
N ARG A 131 6.81 -12.30 -6.14
CA ARG A 131 6.88 -13.77 -6.01
C ARG A 131 5.51 -14.39 -5.70
N MET A 132 4.70 -13.77 -4.84
CA MET A 132 3.36 -14.24 -4.52
C MET A 132 2.47 -14.21 -5.78
N PHE A 133 2.49 -13.10 -6.51
CA PHE A 133 1.78 -12.93 -7.77
C PHE A 133 2.19 -13.97 -8.81
N LEU A 134 3.49 -14.13 -9.06
CA LEU A 134 4.00 -15.09 -10.03
C LEU A 134 3.63 -16.53 -9.67
N ARG A 135 3.71 -16.90 -8.38
CA ARG A 135 3.33 -18.23 -7.91
C ARG A 135 1.85 -18.53 -8.15
N ASP A 136 0.98 -17.56 -7.90
CA ASP A 136 -0.45 -17.72 -8.13
C ASP A 136 -0.79 -17.82 -9.61
N HIS A 137 -0.18 -16.97 -10.44
CA HIS A 137 -0.41 -16.99 -11.89
C HIS A 137 0.16 -18.25 -12.55
N ALA A 138 1.30 -18.77 -12.08
CA ALA A 138 1.82 -20.07 -12.53
C ALA A 138 0.82 -21.20 -12.23
N ARG A 139 0.15 -21.18 -11.07
CA ARG A 139 -0.89 -22.16 -10.75
C ARG A 139 -2.13 -22.02 -11.62
N ILE A 140 -2.54 -20.79 -11.95
CA ILE A 140 -3.66 -20.52 -12.87
C ILE A 140 -3.32 -21.08 -14.26
N ILE A 141 -2.13 -20.81 -14.78
CA ILE A 141 -1.67 -21.31 -16.07
C ILE A 141 -1.63 -22.84 -16.07
N ALA A 142 -1.05 -23.47 -15.04
CA ALA A 142 -0.99 -24.93 -14.94
C ALA A 142 -2.39 -25.58 -14.96
N ARG A 143 -3.35 -24.99 -14.22
CA ARG A 143 -4.75 -25.46 -14.25
C ARG A 143 -5.37 -25.30 -15.63
N GLY A 144 -5.10 -24.19 -16.33
CA GLY A 144 -5.57 -23.99 -17.71
C GLY A 144 -5.02 -25.03 -18.68
N VAL A 145 -3.72 -25.36 -18.58
CA VAL A 145 -3.10 -26.41 -19.39
C VAL A 145 -3.74 -27.76 -19.15
N ILE A 146 -3.94 -28.14 -17.86
CA ILE A 146 -4.59 -29.41 -17.51
C ILE A 146 -6.00 -29.46 -18.08
N ALA A 147 -6.81 -28.42 -17.88
CA ALA A 147 -8.18 -28.34 -18.41
C ALA A 147 -8.22 -28.45 -19.96
N THR A 148 -7.20 -27.96 -20.66
CA THR A 148 -7.11 -28.09 -22.11
C THR A 148 -6.74 -29.51 -22.56
N VAL A 149 -5.94 -30.22 -21.75
CA VAL A 149 -5.57 -31.65 -22.06
C VAL A 149 -6.74 -32.58 -21.80
N ASP A 150 -7.57 -32.27 -20.80
CA ASP A 150 -8.72 -33.09 -20.39
C ASP A 150 -9.96 -32.86 -21.28
N ALA A 151 -9.93 -31.88 -22.19
CA ALA A 151 -11.05 -31.53 -23.10
C ALA A 151 -10.93 -32.21 -24.46
#